data_819391544ba752a80b851c3650e23617
#
_entry.id   819391544ba752a80b851c3650e23617
#
_cell.length_a   1.000
_cell.length_b   1.000
_cell.length_c   1.000
_cell.angle_alpha   90.00
_cell.angle_beta   90.00
_cell.angle_gamma   90.00
#
_symmetry.space_group_name_H-M   'P 1'
#
loop_
_entity.id
_entity.type
_entity.pdbx_description
1 polymer ?
#
loop_
_entity_poly.entity_id
_entity_poly.type
_entity_poly.pdbx_seq_one_letter_code
_entity_poly.pdbx_strand_id
1 'polypeptide(L)'
;KDAKAIVVTFLDFKCPISNRYVPVLNALAEKYNDSGIVVAAVICDVESAGELDRHAREFVVNFKVFYDPQHLVANHFLADTTPQCFLLDRDKMLRYCGAIDDQYQDRTTRQKSVKTAYLADAIEKVLANKPVELKFTQAIGCPITRTTKEEVSGADVTYYKDLLPLLQKHCQRCHRPGDVAPFQLMTFEDAKSWADDIKDYVTNRKMPPWPIRGGLPLKDDFGLKDEEISVFSKWVEAGCPKGEIKDAPKPVVFPNKKDWEDDNPPDIILEMPY
;
A
#
# COMPACT_ATOMS: atom_id res chain seq x y z
N LYS A 1 9.40 -28.68 -15.95
CA LYS A 1 8.16 -28.64 -16.78
C LYS A 1 8.10 -27.27 -17.43
N ASP A 2 7.90 -27.20 -18.71
CA ASP A 2 7.73 -25.94 -19.43
C ASP A 2 6.42 -25.29 -18.99
N ALA A 3 6.49 -24.04 -18.49
CA ALA A 3 5.30 -23.29 -18.12
C ALA A 3 4.48 -22.95 -19.37
N LYS A 4 3.16 -23.13 -19.30
CA LYS A 4 2.24 -22.72 -20.38
C LYS A 4 1.97 -21.21 -20.33
N ALA A 5 2.00 -20.62 -19.14
CA ALA A 5 1.96 -19.20 -18.94
C ALA A 5 2.58 -18.83 -17.58
N ILE A 6 2.95 -17.55 -17.44
CA ILE A 6 3.57 -17.00 -16.24
C ILE A 6 2.77 -15.75 -15.83
N VAL A 7 2.36 -15.73 -14.59
CA VAL A 7 1.83 -14.54 -13.92
C VAL A 7 2.98 -13.89 -13.15
N VAL A 8 3.35 -12.67 -13.51
CA VAL A 8 4.27 -11.83 -12.76
C VAL A 8 3.44 -10.77 -12.05
N THR A 9 3.50 -10.74 -10.73
CA THR A 9 2.76 -9.77 -9.92
C THR A 9 3.74 -8.90 -9.14
N PHE A 10 3.65 -7.60 -9.29
CA PHE A 10 4.38 -6.66 -8.43
C PHE A 10 3.59 -6.47 -7.15
N LEU A 11 4.22 -6.73 -6.01
CA LEU A 11 3.64 -6.60 -4.67
C LEU A 11 4.55 -5.73 -3.80
N ASP A 12 3.97 -5.19 -2.74
CA ASP A 12 4.68 -4.53 -1.66
C ASP A 12 4.05 -4.98 -0.34
N PHE A 13 4.85 -5.54 0.58
CA PHE A 13 4.36 -6.00 1.87
C PHE A 13 4.00 -4.86 2.83
N LYS A 14 4.41 -3.63 2.53
CA LYS A 14 3.96 -2.42 3.24
C LYS A 14 2.62 -1.90 2.69
N CYS A 15 2.19 -2.38 1.51
CA CYS A 15 0.93 -2.00 0.90
C CYS A 15 -0.23 -2.88 1.41
N PRO A 16 -1.22 -2.32 2.14
CA PRO A 16 -2.33 -3.11 2.67
C PRO A 16 -3.21 -3.72 1.58
N ILE A 17 -3.24 -3.12 0.37
CA ILE A 17 -3.95 -3.67 -0.77
C ILE A 17 -3.22 -4.91 -1.29
N SER A 18 -1.89 -4.84 -1.47
CA SER A 18 -1.08 -6.00 -1.85
C SER A 18 -1.28 -7.17 -0.88
N ASN A 19 -1.21 -6.89 0.42
CA ASN A 19 -1.35 -7.93 1.46
C ASN A 19 -2.71 -8.62 1.41
N ARG A 20 -3.78 -7.90 1.09
CA ARG A 20 -5.12 -8.48 0.93
C ARG A 20 -5.26 -9.38 -0.30
N TYR A 21 -4.42 -9.17 -1.32
CA TYR A 21 -4.42 -10.02 -2.51
C TYR A 21 -3.52 -11.26 -2.40
N VAL A 22 -2.66 -11.36 -1.39
CA VAL A 22 -1.82 -12.57 -1.20
C VAL A 22 -2.67 -13.84 -1.12
N PRO A 23 -3.76 -13.93 -0.33
CA PRO A 23 -4.62 -15.13 -0.32
C PRO A 23 -5.25 -15.45 -1.69
N VAL A 24 -5.63 -14.42 -2.47
CA VAL A 24 -6.20 -14.60 -3.81
C VAL A 24 -5.15 -15.18 -4.77
N LEU A 25 -3.93 -14.63 -4.73
CA LEU A 25 -2.81 -15.11 -5.55
C LEU A 25 -2.38 -16.53 -5.14
N ASN A 26 -2.40 -16.85 -3.84
CA ASN A 26 -2.16 -18.19 -3.33
C ASN A 26 -3.18 -19.19 -3.92
N ALA A 27 -4.46 -18.85 -3.88
CA ALA A 27 -5.52 -19.68 -4.44
C ALA A 27 -5.37 -19.86 -5.96
N LEU A 28 -4.98 -18.81 -6.69
CA LEU A 28 -4.68 -18.91 -8.13
C LEU A 28 -3.45 -19.79 -8.40
N ALA A 29 -2.38 -19.64 -7.63
CA ALA A 29 -1.18 -20.46 -7.75
C ALA A 29 -1.49 -21.94 -7.54
N GLU A 30 -2.29 -22.27 -6.52
CA GLU A 30 -2.72 -23.64 -6.23
C GLU A 30 -3.64 -24.19 -7.32
N LYS A 31 -4.70 -23.44 -7.67
CA LYS A 31 -5.70 -23.85 -8.69
C LYS A 31 -5.06 -24.22 -10.03
N TYR A 32 -4.06 -23.44 -10.46
CA TYR A 32 -3.49 -23.58 -11.80
C TYR A 32 -2.12 -24.26 -11.83
N ASN A 33 -1.59 -24.73 -10.72
CA ASN A 33 -0.27 -25.39 -10.64
C ASN A 33 -0.16 -26.56 -11.63
N ASP A 34 -1.13 -27.46 -11.62
CA ASP A 34 -1.14 -28.65 -12.51
C ASP A 34 -1.47 -28.30 -13.97
N SER A 35 -2.03 -27.14 -14.21
CA SER A 35 -2.32 -26.63 -15.56
C SER A 35 -1.11 -26.01 -16.24
N GLY A 36 0.02 -25.89 -15.56
CA GLY A 36 1.27 -25.33 -16.07
C GLY A 36 1.33 -23.79 -16.01
N ILE A 37 0.56 -23.17 -15.14
CA ILE A 37 0.70 -21.76 -14.81
C ILE A 37 1.69 -21.60 -13.66
N VAL A 38 2.61 -20.65 -13.81
CA VAL A 38 3.53 -20.26 -12.76
C VAL A 38 3.12 -18.88 -12.26
N VAL A 39 2.86 -18.76 -10.97
CA VAL A 39 2.65 -17.46 -10.31
C VAL A 39 3.95 -17.06 -9.62
N ALA A 40 4.36 -15.81 -9.81
CA ALA A 40 5.55 -15.25 -9.20
C ALA A 40 5.30 -13.79 -8.80
N ALA A 41 5.81 -13.38 -7.63
CA ALA A 41 5.81 -11.98 -7.23
C ALA A 41 7.19 -11.36 -7.39
N VAL A 42 7.21 -10.06 -7.66
CA VAL A 42 8.40 -9.20 -7.66
C VAL A 42 8.19 -8.12 -6.62
N ILE A 43 9.15 -7.97 -5.72
CA ILE A 43 9.13 -7.01 -4.63
C ILE A 43 10.31 -6.05 -4.80
N CYS A 44 10.02 -4.75 -4.84
CA CYS A 44 11.01 -3.69 -4.99
C CYS A 44 11.34 -3.00 -3.64
N ASP A 45 10.33 -2.81 -2.80
CA ASP A 45 10.35 -1.88 -1.67
C ASP A 45 10.66 -2.56 -0.31
N VAL A 46 11.66 -3.45 -0.29
CA VAL A 46 12.25 -4.02 0.93
C VAL A 46 13.74 -3.69 1.01
N GLU A 47 14.27 -3.59 2.23
CA GLU A 47 15.66 -3.18 2.45
C GLU A 47 16.67 -4.30 2.18
N SER A 48 16.22 -5.57 2.29
CA SER A 48 17.10 -6.73 2.12
C SER A 48 16.34 -8.00 1.73
N ALA A 49 17.05 -8.98 1.17
CA ALA A 49 16.51 -10.30 0.90
C ALA A 49 16.04 -11.02 2.19
N GLY A 50 16.68 -10.78 3.33
CA GLY A 50 16.25 -11.34 4.61
C GLY A 50 14.93 -10.77 5.11
N GLU A 51 14.67 -9.50 4.86
CA GLU A 51 13.36 -8.86 5.12
C GLU A 51 12.28 -9.43 4.20
N LEU A 52 12.59 -9.61 2.92
CA LEU A 52 11.71 -10.26 1.96
C LEU A 52 11.27 -11.64 2.45
N ASP A 53 12.22 -12.50 2.85
CA ASP A 53 11.94 -13.84 3.34
C ASP A 53 11.09 -13.85 4.61
N ARG A 54 11.31 -12.89 5.50
CA ARG A 54 10.52 -12.73 6.72
C ARG A 54 9.08 -12.36 6.39
N HIS A 55 8.86 -11.35 5.55
CA HIS A 55 7.53 -10.91 5.14
C HIS A 55 6.80 -11.98 4.33
N ALA A 56 7.47 -12.68 3.43
CA ALA A 56 6.85 -13.78 2.68
C ALA A 56 6.32 -14.89 3.61
N ARG A 57 7.03 -15.19 4.71
CA ARG A 57 6.54 -16.12 5.75
C ARG A 57 5.39 -15.54 6.57
N GLU A 58 5.49 -14.29 6.98
CA GLU A 58 4.47 -13.60 7.77
C GLU A 58 3.12 -13.53 7.04
N PHE A 59 3.14 -13.22 5.75
CA PHE A 59 1.95 -13.17 4.90
C PHE A 59 1.58 -14.51 4.26
N VAL A 60 2.26 -15.61 4.63
CA VAL A 60 1.97 -16.99 4.18
C VAL A 60 1.93 -17.09 2.65
N VAL A 61 2.93 -16.51 1.97
CA VAL A 61 3.04 -16.57 0.51
C VAL A 61 3.46 -17.98 0.09
N ASN A 62 2.67 -18.64 -0.79
CA ASN A 62 2.92 -20.02 -1.26
C ASN A 62 3.44 -20.11 -2.71
N PHE A 63 3.76 -18.99 -3.33
CA PHE A 63 4.34 -18.88 -4.66
C PHE A 63 5.74 -18.26 -4.61
N LYS A 64 6.44 -18.25 -5.74
CA LYS A 64 7.81 -17.72 -5.81
C LYS A 64 7.82 -16.21 -5.66
N VAL A 65 8.77 -15.70 -4.85
CA VAL A 65 9.00 -14.27 -4.64
C VAL A 65 10.42 -13.91 -5.07
N PHE A 66 10.56 -12.83 -5.82
CA PHE A 66 11.83 -12.32 -6.32
C PHE A 66 12.08 -10.92 -5.81
N TYR A 67 13.33 -10.63 -5.48
CA TYR A 67 13.79 -9.34 -5.00
C TYR A 67 14.33 -8.50 -6.16
N ASP A 68 13.80 -7.28 -6.34
CA ASP A 68 14.17 -6.35 -7.41
C ASP A 68 14.52 -4.94 -6.87
N PRO A 69 15.57 -4.82 -6.03
CA PRO A 69 15.92 -3.56 -5.36
C PRO A 69 16.36 -2.45 -6.32
N GLN A 70 16.74 -2.80 -7.53
CA GLN A 70 17.17 -1.86 -8.55
C GLN A 70 16.07 -1.53 -9.56
N HIS A 71 14.85 -2.06 -9.34
CA HIS A 71 13.69 -1.89 -10.21
C HIS A 71 13.94 -2.33 -11.69
N LEU A 72 14.85 -3.27 -11.92
CA LEU A 72 15.17 -3.73 -13.27
C LEU A 72 13.99 -4.44 -13.91
N VAL A 73 13.35 -5.34 -13.15
CA VAL A 73 12.16 -6.06 -13.61
C VAL A 73 10.97 -5.10 -13.68
N ALA A 74 10.77 -4.26 -12.66
CA ALA A 74 9.70 -3.27 -12.65
C ALA A 74 9.79 -2.31 -13.84
N ASN A 75 10.99 -1.85 -14.17
CA ASN A 75 11.22 -0.97 -15.31
C ASN A 75 11.00 -1.69 -16.65
N HIS A 76 11.39 -2.97 -16.76
CA HIS A 76 11.17 -3.77 -17.97
C HIS A 76 9.67 -3.96 -18.26
N PHE A 77 8.87 -4.20 -17.21
CA PHE A 77 7.42 -4.36 -17.33
C PHE A 77 6.67 -3.03 -17.36
N LEU A 78 7.33 -1.90 -17.12
CA LEU A 78 6.70 -0.59 -16.89
C LEU A 78 5.68 -0.64 -15.75
N ALA A 79 5.95 -1.46 -14.74
CA ALA A 79 5.10 -1.56 -13.56
C ALA A 79 5.25 -0.30 -12.71
N ASP A 80 4.14 0.28 -12.27
CA ASP A 80 4.10 1.52 -11.50
C ASP A 80 3.31 1.41 -10.19
N THR A 81 2.57 0.32 -10.03
CA THR A 81 1.61 0.14 -8.93
C THR A 81 1.77 -1.25 -8.30
N THR A 82 1.45 -1.38 -7.02
CA THR A 82 1.37 -2.66 -6.30
C THR A 82 0.03 -2.79 -5.58
N PRO A 83 -0.79 -3.86 -5.84
CA PRO A 83 -0.51 -4.98 -6.74
C PRO A 83 -0.80 -4.65 -8.21
N GLN A 84 0.08 -5.08 -9.11
CA GLN A 84 -0.13 -5.04 -10.56
C GLN A 84 0.31 -6.36 -11.18
N CYS A 85 -0.53 -6.97 -12.02
CA CYS A 85 -0.27 -8.28 -12.63
C CYS A 85 0.03 -8.18 -14.11
N PHE A 86 0.90 -9.08 -14.57
CA PHE A 86 1.25 -9.29 -15.96
C PHE A 86 1.13 -10.78 -16.28
N LEU A 87 0.32 -11.16 -17.26
CA LEU A 87 0.18 -12.52 -17.74
C LEU A 87 0.91 -12.69 -19.06
N LEU A 88 1.93 -13.53 -19.05
CA LEU A 88 2.70 -13.91 -20.23
C LEU A 88 2.30 -15.32 -20.66
N ASP A 89 2.12 -15.55 -21.98
CA ASP A 89 1.90 -16.89 -22.51
C ASP A 89 3.20 -17.69 -22.62
N ARG A 90 3.09 -18.90 -23.23
CA ARG A 90 4.22 -19.80 -23.47
C ARG A 90 5.34 -19.16 -24.29
N ASP A 91 4.99 -18.27 -25.23
CA ASP A 91 5.94 -17.55 -26.07
C ASP A 91 6.45 -16.25 -25.44
N LYS A 92 6.16 -16.06 -24.15
CA LYS A 92 6.50 -14.87 -23.34
C LYS A 92 5.86 -13.59 -23.88
N MET A 93 4.77 -13.71 -24.63
CA MET A 93 4.00 -12.58 -25.12
C MET A 93 3.03 -12.13 -24.03
N LEU A 94 2.99 -10.82 -23.78
CA LEU A 94 2.05 -10.21 -22.83
C LEU A 94 0.61 -10.38 -23.33
N ARG A 95 -0.23 -11.01 -22.52
CA ARG A 95 -1.64 -11.25 -22.81
C ARG A 95 -2.57 -10.42 -21.96
N TYR A 96 -2.16 -10.10 -20.74
CA TYR A 96 -2.92 -9.25 -19.83
C TYR A 96 -1.98 -8.44 -18.94
N CYS A 97 -2.38 -7.21 -18.62
CA CYS A 97 -1.71 -6.34 -17.66
C CYS A 97 -2.75 -5.55 -16.85
N GLY A 98 -2.60 -5.48 -15.54
CA GLY A 98 -3.45 -4.62 -14.70
C GLY A 98 -3.85 -5.21 -13.35
N ALA A 99 -5.10 -4.96 -12.95
CA ALA A 99 -5.65 -5.39 -11.67
C ALA A 99 -5.86 -6.91 -11.60
N ILE A 100 -5.90 -7.47 -10.38
CA ILE A 100 -6.23 -8.89 -10.16
C ILE A 100 -7.72 -9.12 -10.41
N ASP A 101 -8.56 -8.21 -9.90
CA ASP A 101 -10.01 -8.21 -10.02
C ASP A 101 -10.57 -6.79 -9.88
N ASP A 102 -11.89 -6.65 -9.81
CA ASP A 102 -12.59 -5.36 -9.66
C ASP A 102 -12.92 -5.01 -8.20
N GLN A 103 -12.25 -5.62 -7.23
CA GLN A 103 -12.59 -5.42 -5.81
C GLN A 103 -12.33 -3.98 -5.31
N TYR A 104 -11.36 -3.28 -5.89
CA TYR A 104 -11.06 -1.89 -5.54
C TYR A 104 -11.46 -0.93 -6.64
N GLN A 105 -12.20 0.13 -6.27
CA GLN A 105 -12.54 1.24 -7.15
C GLN A 105 -11.48 2.35 -7.09
N ASP A 106 -10.94 2.55 -5.91
CA ASP A 106 -9.79 3.40 -5.60
C ASP A 106 -9.05 2.81 -4.38
N ARG A 107 -7.97 3.45 -3.91
CA ARG A 107 -7.15 2.94 -2.81
C ARG A 107 -7.88 2.82 -1.47
N THR A 108 -8.98 3.51 -1.31
CA THR A 108 -9.76 3.61 -0.06
C THR A 108 -11.12 2.93 -0.15
N THR A 109 -11.64 2.75 -1.37
CA THR A 109 -12.99 2.22 -1.62
C THR A 109 -12.92 0.78 -2.12
N ARG A 110 -13.38 -0.14 -1.26
CA ARG A 110 -13.46 -1.57 -1.55
C ARG A 110 -14.91 -2.00 -1.79
N GLN A 111 -15.16 -2.75 -2.87
CA GLN A 111 -16.46 -3.39 -3.11
C GLN A 111 -16.68 -4.56 -2.14
N LYS A 112 -17.96 -4.82 -1.80
CA LYS A 112 -18.35 -5.93 -0.92
C LYS A 112 -18.06 -7.29 -1.53
N SER A 113 -18.10 -7.41 -2.86
CA SER A 113 -17.83 -8.65 -3.60
C SER A 113 -17.16 -8.35 -4.92
N VAL A 114 -16.30 -9.26 -5.36
CA VAL A 114 -15.71 -9.27 -6.71
C VAL A 114 -16.80 -9.66 -7.71
N LYS A 115 -16.95 -8.88 -8.78
CA LYS A 115 -17.85 -9.17 -9.90
C LYS A 115 -17.08 -9.72 -11.10
N THR A 116 -15.87 -9.25 -11.30
CA THR A 116 -15.01 -9.62 -12.44
C THR A 116 -13.62 -9.98 -11.96
N ALA A 117 -13.21 -11.21 -12.19
CA ALA A 117 -11.89 -11.73 -11.79
C ALA A 117 -10.92 -11.62 -12.98
N TYR A 118 -10.50 -10.41 -13.33
CA TYR A 118 -9.76 -10.09 -14.55
C TYR A 118 -8.58 -11.03 -14.84
N LEU A 119 -7.72 -11.25 -13.83
CA LEU A 119 -6.55 -12.12 -13.99
C LEU A 119 -6.95 -13.58 -14.20
N ALA A 120 -7.91 -14.08 -13.42
CA ALA A 120 -8.37 -15.46 -13.55
C ALA A 120 -9.03 -15.69 -14.92
N ASP A 121 -9.87 -14.78 -15.40
CA ASP A 121 -10.51 -14.83 -16.71
C ASP A 121 -9.47 -14.83 -17.85
N ALA A 122 -8.43 -13.98 -17.71
CA ALA A 122 -7.33 -13.96 -18.67
C ALA A 122 -6.53 -15.29 -18.70
N ILE A 123 -6.26 -15.88 -17.52
CA ILE A 123 -5.59 -17.19 -17.42
C ILE A 123 -6.42 -18.29 -18.12
N GLU A 124 -7.72 -18.34 -17.86
CA GLU A 124 -8.62 -19.35 -18.50
C GLU A 124 -8.62 -19.21 -20.03
N LYS A 125 -8.62 -17.98 -20.55
CA LYS A 125 -8.52 -17.73 -22.01
C LYS A 125 -7.20 -18.23 -22.58
N VAL A 126 -6.06 -17.93 -21.93
CA VAL A 126 -4.74 -18.38 -22.37
C VAL A 126 -4.64 -19.92 -22.35
N LEU A 127 -5.14 -20.57 -21.28
CA LEU A 127 -5.16 -22.03 -21.18
C LEU A 127 -6.03 -22.67 -22.26
N ALA A 128 -7.11 -22.02 -22.67
CA ALA A 128 -8.01 -22.47 -23.73
C ALA A 128 -7.51 -22.10 -25.14
N ASN A 129 -6.32 -21.49 -25.28
CA ASN A 129 -5.79 -20.95 -26.55
C ASN A 129 -6.76 -19.94 -27.20
N LYS A 130 -7.51 -19.18 -26.40
CA LYS A 130 -8.44 -18.15 -26.86
C LYS A 130 -7.83 -16.76 -26.69
N PRO A 131 -8.20 -15.78 -27.51
CA PRO A 131 -7.74 -14.42 -27.32
C PRO A 131 -8.24 -13.85 -25.99
N VAL A 132 -7.38 -13.10 -25.31
CA VAL A 132 -7.76 -12.26 -24.16
C VAL A 132 -8.28 -10.94 -24.72
N GLU A 133 -9.57 -10.71 -24.60
CA GLU A 133 -10.22 -9.50 -25.15
C GLU A 133 -9.87 -8.28 -24.31
N LEU A 134 -9.99 -8.37 -22.97
CA LEU A 134 -9.60 -7.33 -22.05
C LEU A 134 -8.12 -7.49 -21.68
N LYS A 135 -7.25 -6.83 -22.45
CA LYS A 135 -5.79 -6.95 -22.29
C LYS A 135 -5.21 -6.04 -21.24
N PHE A 136 -5.92 -5.01 -20.84
CA PHE A 136 -5.49 -4.01 -19.88
C PHE A 136 -6.61 -3.59 -18.96
N THR A 137 -6.31 -3.45 -17.66
CA THR A 137 -7.14 -2.80 -16.67
C THR A 137 -6.27 -1.93 -15.79
N GLN A 138 -6.82 -0.87 -15.21
CA GLN A 138 -6.09 -0.05 -14.26
C GLN A 138 -5.88 -0.81 -12.95
N ALA A 139 -4.62 -0.98 -12.56
CA ALA A 139 -4.29 -1.50 -11.24
C ALA A 139 -4.57 -0.42 -10.17
N ILE A 140 -5.13 -0.85 -9.04
CA ILE A 140 -5.39 0.02 -7.89
C ILE A 140 -4.51 -0.44 -6.74
N GLY A 141 -3.68 0.48 -6.23
CA GLY A 141 -2.74 0.12 -5.18
C GLY A 141 -1.74 1.21 -4.83
N CYS A 142 -0.64 0.84 -4.23
CA CYS A 142 0.43 1.74 -3.84
C CYS A 142 1.43 1.93 -4.99
N PRO A 143 1.97 3.14 -5.23
CA PRO A 143 2.96 3.35 -6.28
C PRO A 143 4.26 2.61 -5.95
N ILE A 144 4.92 2.07 -6.96
CA ILE A 144 6.29 1.58 -6.85
C ILE A 144 7.22 2.80 -6.76
N THR A 145 7.80 3.00 -5.58
CA THR A 145 8.65 4.17 -5.32
C THR A 145 10.03 3.97 -5.95
N ARG A 146 10.28 4.64 -7.06
CA ARG A 146 11.62 4.73 -7.63
C ARG A 146 12.35 5.89 -6.97
N THR A 147 13.35 5.59 -6.16
CA THR A 147 14.26 6.64 -5.65
C THR A 147 15.04 7.23 -6.83
N THR A 148 14.54 8.29 -7.42
CA THR A 148 15.40 9.21 -8.16
C THR A 148 16.28 9.87 -7.10
N LYS A 149 17.59 9.76 -7.27
CA LYS A 149 18.60 10.51 -6.51
C LYS A 149 18.56 11.99 -6.92
N GLU A 150 17.44 12.63 -6.74
CA GLU A 150 17.35 14.07 -6.69
C GLU A 150 16.76 14.40 -5.32
N GLU A 151 17.65 14.44 -4.33
CA GLU A 151 17.40 15.25 -3.16
C GLU A 151 17.20 16.66 -3.67
N VAL A 152 15.96 17.13 -3.70
CA VAL A 152 15.64 18.53 -3.94
C VAL A 152 16.17 19.28 -2.72
N SER A 153 17.46 19.61 -2.77
CA SER A 153 18.08 20.50 -1.79
C SER A 153 17.51 21.89 -2.02
N GLY A 154 16.74 22.39 -1.07
CA GLY A 154 16.15 23.74 -1.09
C GLY A 154 14.64 23.80 -1.11
N ALA A 155 13.93 22.71 -0.85
CA ALA A 155 12.48 22.74 -0.67
C ALA A 155 12.11 23.47 0.62
N ASP A 156 11.17 24.41 0.54
CA ASP A 156 10.67 25.17 1.71
C ASP A 156 10.00 24.27 2.76
N VAL A 157 9.44 23.12 2.33
CA VAL A 157 8.72 22.14 3.19
C VAL A 157 9.32 20.75 2.98
N THR A 158 9.72 20.10 4.08
CA THR A 158 10.31 18.75 4.04
C THR A 158 9.61 17.81 5.01
N TYR A 159 9.80 16.49 4.80
CA TYR A 159 9.18 15.47 5.65
C TYR A 159 9.65 15.59 7.11
N TYR A 160 10.96 15.56 7.35
CA TYR A 160 11.47 15.52 8.72
C TYR A 160 11.19 16.79 9.52
N LYS A 161 11.31 17.96 8.89
CA LYS A 161 11.18 19.25 9.56
C LYS A 161 9.71 19.64 9.75
N ASP A 162 8.89 19.46 8.69
CA ASP A 162 7.59 20.13 8.64
C ASP A 162 6.43 19.13 8.70
N LEU A 163 6.52 17.99 7.98
CA LEU A 163 5.41 17.04 7.89
C LEU A 163 5.38 16.06 9.04
N LEU A 164 6.52 15.48 9.44
CA LEU A 164 6.58 14.47 10.51
C LEU A 164 6.01 14.95 11.84
N PRO A 165 6.25 16.22 12.28
CA PRO A 165 5.60 16.75 13.48
C PRO A 165 4.07 16.72 13.40
N LEU A 166 3.50 17.02 12.23
CA LEU A 166 2.05 16.99 12.00
C LEU A 166 1.52 15.57 11.98
N LEU A 167 2.24 14.63 11.33
CA LEU A 167 1.88 13.22 11.35
C LEU A 167 1.88 12.66 12.78
N GLN A 168 2.88 12.97 13.57
CA GLN A 168 2.96 12.57 14.98
C GLN A 168 1.80 13.10 15.80
N LYS A 169 1.44 14.36 15.59
CA LYS A 169 0.39 15.04 16.35
C LYS A 169 -1.02 14.59 15.98
N HIS A 170 -1.30 14.40 14.68
CA HIS A 170 -2.67 14.25 14.17
C HIS A 170 -2.99 12.89 13.58
N CYS A 171 -1.98 12.11 13.13
CA CYS A 171 -2.20 10.92 12.32
C CYS A 171 -1.72 9.62 12.99
N GLN A 172 -0.51 9.60 13.56
CA GLN A 172 0.14 8.38 14.05
C GLN A 172 -0.58 7.76 15.25
N ARG A 173 -1.44 8.50 15.94
CA ARG A 173 -2.28 7.93 17.00
C ARG A 173 -3.13 6.76 16.49
N CYS A 174 -3.63 6.85 15.26
CA CYS A 174 -4.44 5.82 14.60
C CYS A 174 -3.66 5.06 13.53
N HIS A 175 -2.78 5.75 12.77
CA HIS A 175 -1.99 5.20 11.68
C HIS A 175 -0.65 4.63 12.16
N ARG A 176 -0.71 3.61 13.02
CA ARG A 176 0.45 2.88 13.57
C ARG A 176 0.20 1.37 13.56
N PRO A 177 1.24 0.54 13.73
CA PRO A 177 1.09 -0.91 13.76
C PRO A 177 0.05 -1.37 14.76
N GLY A 178 -0.88 -2.19 14.29
CA GLY A 178 -1.89 -2.82 15.14
C GLY A 178 -2.97 -1.87 15.67
N ASP A 179 -3.11 -0.65 15.17
CA ASP A 179 -4.18 0.28 15.51
C ASP A 179 -5.32 0.28 14.46
N VAL A 180 -6.32 1.18 14.63
CA VAL A 180 -7.58 1.14 13.88
C VAL A 180 -7.43 1.50 12.39
N ALA A 181 -6.40 2.24 12.01
CA ALA A 181 -6.22 2.64 10.63
C ALA A 181 -5.73 1.47 9.75
N PRO A 182 -6.18 1.40 8.49
CA PRO A 182 -5.84 0.29 7.59
C PRO A 182 -4.39 0.29 7.10
N PHE A 183 -3.64 1.36 7.31
CA PHE A 183 -2.24 1.52 6.93
C PHE A 183 -1.50 2.39 7.94
N GLN A 184 -0.18 2.34 7.88
CA GLN A 184 0.70 3.06 8.81
C GLN A 184 1.20 4.37 8.19
N LEU A 185 1.57 5.34 9.05
CA LEU A 185 2.22 6.59 8.70
C LEU A 185 3.40 6.85 9.65
N MET A 186 4.21 5.81 9.89
CA MET A 186 5.31 5.87 10.86
C MET A 186 6.63 6.30 10.22
N THR A 187 6.81 6.03 8.92
CA THR A 187 8.04 6.29 8.17
C THR A 187 7.83 7.30 7.04
N PHE A 188 8.93 7.82 6.50
CA PHE A 188 8.90 8.64 5.29
C PHE A 188 8.30 7.88 4.11
N GLU A 189 8.69 6.62 3.97
CA GLU A 189 8.23 5.73 2.89
C GLU A 189 6.72 5.50 2.99
N ASP A 190 6.19 5.30 4.20
CA ASP A 190 4.74 5.22 4.43
C ASP A 190 4.04 6.49 3.95
N ALA A 191 4.49 7.65 4.45
CA ALA A 191 3.88 8.94 4.10
C ALA A 191 3.97 9.23 2.59
N LYS A 192 5.10 8.93 1.95
CA LYS A 192 5.32 9.15 0.52
C LYS A 192 4.42 8.25 -0.32
N SER A 193 4.23 6.99 0.06
CA SER A 193 3.38 6.06 -0.68
C SER A 193 1.89 6.44 -0.65
N TRP A 194 1.47 7.22 0.34
CA TRP A 194 0.10 7.71 0.50
C TRP A 194 -0.04 9.22 0.29
N ALA A 195 0.96 9.88 -0.29
CA ALA A 195 1.07 11.34 -0.33
C ALA A 195 -0.14 12.02 -0.97
N ASP A 196 -0.57 11.56 -2.14
CA ASP A 196 -1.71 12.13 -2.87
C ASP A 196 -3.03 11.91 -2.12
N ASP A 197 -3.22 10.71 -1.57
CA ASP A 197 -4.42 10.42 -0.76
C ASP A 197 -4.44 11.25 0.53
N ILE A 198 -3.29 11.37 1.22
CA ILE A 198 -3.18 12.22 2.41
C ILE A 198 -3.58 13.66 2.04
N LYS A 199 -3.00 14.21 0.95
CA LYS A 199 -3.33 15.56 0.48
C LYS A 199 -4.83 15.69 0.22
N ASP A 200 -5.44 14.78 -0.53
CA ASP A 200 -6.89 14.83 -0.82
C ASP A 200 -7.72 14.78 0.45
N TYR A 201 -7.43 13.82 1.33
CA TYR A 201 -8.24 13.61 2.53
C TYR A 201 -8.10 14.72 3.56
N VAL A 202 -6.91 15.31 3.73
CA VAL A 202 -6.74 16.45 4.67
C VAL A 202 -7.30 17.74 4.09
N THR A 203 -7.14 17.99 2.78
CA THR A 203 -7.69 19.18 2.11
C THR A 203 -9.22 19.17 2.14
N ASN A 204 -9.83 18.01 1.91
CA ASN A 204 -11.27 17.82 1.99
C ASN A 204 -11.78 17.62 3.43
N ARG A 205 -10.90 17.74 4.44
CA ARG A 205 -11.19 17.57 5.87
C ARG A 205 -11.90 16.25 6.20
N LYS A 206 -11.58 15.18 5.46
CA LYS A 206 -12.01 13.80 5.74
C LYS A 206 -11.12 13.14 6.79
N MET A 207 -9.83 13.59 6.87
CA MET A 207 -8.86 13.18 7.87
C MET A 207 -8.21 14.41 8.54
N PRO A 208 -7.90 14.32 9.84
CA PRO A 208 -8.35 13.29 10.80
C PRO A 208 -9.89 13.18 10.82
N PRO A 209 -10.48 12.01 11.16
CA PRO A 209 -11.93 11.81 11.20
C PRO A 209 -12.54 12.54 12.41
N TRP A 210 -12.13 13.71 12.64
CA TRP A 210 -12.47 14.61 13.71
C TRP A 210 -12.60 15.99 13.11
N PRO A 211 -13.66 16.65 13.19
CA PRO A 211 -14.54 16.97 14.29
C PRO A 211 -16.02 17.02 13.92
N ILE A 212 -16.84 17.21 14.93
CA ILE A 212 -18.18 17.77 14.80
C ILE A 212 -18.04 19.18 14.23
N ARG A 213 -18.26 19.36 12.91
CA ARG A 213 -18.23 20.68 12.27
C ARG A 213 -19.42 21.52 12.75
N GLY A 214 -19.14 22.77 13.14
CA GLY A 214 -20.16 23.72 13.57
C GLY A 214 -20.60 23.56 15.02
N GLY A 215 -19.86 22.82 15.83
CA GLY A 215 -20.07 22.67 17.27
C GLY A 215 -19.28 23.66 18.12
N LEU A 216 -19.48 23.56 19.43
CA LEU A 216 -18.65 24.24 20.43
C LEU A 216 -17.20 23.78 20.32
N PRO A 217 -16.18 24.64 20.62
CA PRO A 217 -14.81 24.25 20.63
C PRO A 217 -14.60 23.12 21.64
N LEU A 218 -14.05 21.99 21.17
CA LEU A 218 -13.75 20.84 22.01
C LEU A 218 -12.41 21.08 22.73
N LYS A 219 -12.30 20.59 23.97
CA LYS A 219 -11.09 20.69 24.76
C LYS A 219 -9.88 20.05 24.05
N ASP A 220 -10.11 18.96 23.36
CA ASP A 220 -9.09 18.18 22.63
C ASP A 220 -9.49 18.07 21.14
N ASP A 221 -9.38 19.20 20.43
CA ASP A 221 -9.62 19.24 18.98
C ASP A 221 -8.37 18.73 18.24
N PHE A 222 -8.46 17.53 17.65
CA PHE A 222 -7.42 16.93 16.84
C PHE A 222 -7.49 17.33 15.35
N GLY A 223 -8.39 18.25 15.01
CA GLY A 223 -8.52 18.75 13.63
C GLY A 223 -7.27 19.50 13.18
N LEU A 224 -7.00 19.45 11.88
CA LEU A 224 -5.93 20.22 11.24
C LEU A 224 -6.39 21.68 11.02
N LYS A 225 -5.50 22.61 11.30
CA LYS A 225 -5.65 24.02 10.93
C LYS A 225 -5.34 24.23 9.46
N ASP A 226 -5.79 25.33 8.86
CA ASP A 226 -5.56 25.62 7.44
C ASP A 226 -4.08 25.72 7.10
N GLU A 227 -3.26 26.28 8.00
CA GLU A 227 -1.82 26.36 7.84
C GLU A 227 -1.18 24.96 7.83
N GLU A 228 -1.65 24.05 8.72
CA GLU A 228 -1.17 22.68 8.79
C GLU A 228 -1.57 21.89 7.53
N ILE A 229 -2.79 22.07 7.01
CA ILE A 229 -3.24 21.50 5.74
C ILE A 229 -2.36 21.98 4.57
N SER A 230 -2.00 23.27 4.55
CA SER A 230 -1.12 23.84 3.54
C SER A 230 0.26 23.16 3.49
N VAL A 231 0.79 22.70 4.64
CA VAL A 231 2.06 21.95 4.69
C VAL A 231 1.97 20.64 3.91
N PHE A 232 0.90 19.88 4.08
CA PHE A 232 0.68 18.64 3.32
C PHE A 232 0.64 18.90 1.81
N SER A 233 -0.13 19.90 1.39
CA SER A 233 -0.25 20.25 -0.03
C SER A 233 1.09 20.65 -0.63
N LYS A 234 1.83 21.55 0.03
CA LYS A 234 3.15 22.01 -0.43
C LYS A 234 4.17 20.89 -0.50
N TRP A 235 4.16 19.98 0.49
CA TRP A 235 5.06 18.84 0.51
C TRP A 235 4.84 17.90 -0.69
N VAL A 236 3.58 17.59 -1.00
CA VAL A 236 3.23 16.75 -2.15
C VAL A 236 3.56 17.44 -3.47
N GLU A 237 3.22 18.72 -3.60
CA GLU A 237 3.51 19.52 -4.80
C GLU A 237 5.01 19.68 -5.07
N ALA A 238 5.83 19.70 -4.01
CA ALA A 238 7.29 19.73 -4.13
C ALA A 238 7.91 18.34 -4.42
N GLY A 239 7.11 17.27 -4.65
CA GLY A 239 7.60 15.93 -4.94
C GLY A 239 8.03 15.14 -3.71
N CYS A 240 7.46 15.45 -2.55
CA CYS A 240 7.68 14.76 -1.28
C CYS A 240 9.16 14.80 -0.81
N PRO A 241 9.79 15.96 -0.69
CA PRO A 241 11.17 16.05 -0.25
C PRO A 241 11.35 15.51 1.18
N LYS A 242 12.39 14.68 1.37
CA LYS A 242 12.66 13.99 2.65
C LYS A 242 13.20 14.95 3.71
N GLY A 243 14.10 15.83 3.33
CA GLY A 243 14.85 16.68 4.25
C GLY A 243 15.91 15.91 5.04
N GLU A 244 16.52 16.57 6.02
CA GLU A 244 17.58 15.99 6.81
C GLU A 244 17.06 15.38 8.10
N ILE A 245 17.53 14.17 8.43
CA ILE A 245 17.09 13.43 9.64
C ILE A 245 17.39 14.16 10.95
N LYS A 246 18.39 15.07 10.95
CA LYS A 246 18.69 15.90 12.12
C LYS A 246 17.55 16.85 12.53
N ASP A 247 16.67 17.17 11.56
CA ASP A 247 15.52 18.06 11.77
C ASP A 247 14.27 17.29 12.25
N ALA A 248 14.38 15.96 12.35
CA ALA A 248 13.29 15.11 12.82
C ALA A 248 12.96 15.38 14.30
N PRO A 249 11.67 15.47 14.65
CA PRO A 249 11.26 15.50 16.03
C PRO A 249 11.59 14.17 16.73
N LYS A 250 11.63 14.20 18.07
CA LYS A 250 11.76 12.96 18.84
C LYS A 250 10.59 12.02 18.51
N PRO A 251 10.85 10.70 18.40
CA PRO A 251 9.77 9.73 18.21
C PRO A 251 8.74 9.82 19.33
N VAL A 252 7.46 9.71 18.96
CA VAL A 252 6.38 9.62 19.94
C VAL A 252 6.29 8.17 20.41
N VAL A 253 6.25 8.00 21.72
CA VAL A 253 5.98 6.72 22.37
C VAL A 253 4.48 6.65 22.60
N PHE A 254 3.84 5.67 21.97
CA PHE A 254 2.43 5.41 22.18
C PHE A 254 2.25 4.33 23.25
N PRO A 255 1.22 4.44 24.13
CA PRO A 255 0.91 3.38 25.08
C PRO A 255 0.58 2.09 24.33
N ASN A 256 0.94 0.95 24.93
CA ASN A 256 0.57 -0.35 24.39
C ASN A 256 -0.97 -0.49 24.40
N LYS A 257 -1.54 -1.17 23.40
CA LYS A 257 -2.98 -1.43 23.33
C LYS A 257 -3.57 -2.16 24.57
N LYS A 258 -2.70 -2.78 25.37
CA LYS A 258 -3.10 -3.44 26.62
C LYS A 258 -3.14 -2.49 27.83
N ASP A 259 -2.55 -1.31 27.67
CA ASP A 259 -2.52 -0.31 28.72
C ASP A 259 -3.71 0.63 28.51
N TRP A 260 -4.65 0.60 29.42
CA TRP A 260 -5.76 1.56 29.40
C TRP A 260 -5.22 2.95 29.65
N GLU A 261 -5.76 3.95 28.95
CA GLU A 261 -5.37 5.37 29.14
C GLU A 261 -5.78 5.90 30.54
N ASP A 262 -6.64 5.16 31.24
CA ASP A 262 -7.05 5.45 32.60
C ASP A 262 -6.37 4.50 33.59
N ASP A 263 -6.00 5.01 34.77
CA ASP A 263 -5.39 4.24 35.87
C ASP A 263 -6.33 3.13 36.42
N ASN A 264 -7.61 3.18 36.06
CA ASN A 264 -8.59 2.17 36.42
C ASN A 264 -8.89 1.24 35.22
N PRO A 265 -8.64 -0.07 35.34
CA PRO A 265 -9.05 -1.00 34.32
C PRO A 265 -10.60 -1.05 34.21
N PRO A 266 -11.16 -1.29 33.02
CA PRO A 266 -12.60 -1.37 32.86
C PRO A 266 -13.17 -2.58 33.60
N ASP A 267 -14.37 -2.43 34.13
CA ASP A 267 -15.08 -3.51 34.81
C ASP A 267 -15.42 -4.68 33.88
N ILE A 268 -15.63 -4.39 32.59
CA ILE A 268 -15.99 -5.40 31.57
C ILE A 268 -15.31 -5.03 30.24
N ILE A 269 -14.70 -6.02 29.60
CA ILE A 269 -14.18 -5.93 28.23
C ILE A 269 -15.08 -6.78 27.34
N LEU A 270 -15.76 -6.12 26.38
CA LEU A 270 -16.53 -6.81 25.36
C LEU A 270 -15.67 -6.91 24.09
N GLU A 271 -15.24 -8.13 23.77
CA GLU A 271 -14.55 -8.41 22.52
C GLU A 271 -15.59 -8.71 21.45
N MET A 272 -15.52 -7.97 20.34
CA MET A 272 -16.35 -8.25 19.17
C MET A 272 -15.72 -9.39 18.38
N PRO A 273 -16.44 -10.45 18.04
CA PRO A 273 -15.92 -11.48 17.13
C PRO A 273 -15.69 -10.86 15.75
N TYR A 274 -14.55 -11.19 15.15
CA TYR A 274 -14.16 -10.78 13.80
C TYR A 274 -15.00 -11.47 12.72
#